data_a3d63e82282396939f5668f14a262e55
#
_entry.id   a3d63e82282396939f5668f14a262e55
#
_cell.length_a   1.000
_cell.length_b   1.000
_cell.length_c   1.000
_cell.angle_alpha   90.00
_cell.angle_beta   90.00
_cell.angle_gamma   90.00
#
_symmetry.space_group_name_H-M   'P 1'
#
loop_
_entity.id
_entity.type
_entity.pdbx_description
1 polymer ?
#
loop_
_entity_poly.entity_id
_entity_poly.type
_entity_poly.pdbx_seq_one_letter_code
_entity_poly.pdbx_strand_id
1 'polypeptide(L)'
;MFRPWSAPLAALAALVLLAPAPAFAAAEVHRLNVAISGIPTGLNAGDFNESLDFYNRTVLTPRDFEPLEKVKFSVLFDAEVRYFVTRNLSVNAGVGHLRAKTDREYLPGLSQSINVRAEMLTVPIHVGASYYLQPYNQGDFQARVFWGGGLVQYSHSRISFLQDLAGVDSATTAQLGGSYKFGATQDATGYYAEGGVHMFFAARYSVLLSALYRSGEINGLIHEQTRQPFLNPQTGRPFQLDVGGVGFRIAAVVGL
;
A
#
# COMPACT_ATOMS: atom_id res chain seq x y z
N MET A 1 -24.40 -20.10 7.89
CA MET A 1 -25.19 -19.17 8.72
C MET A 1 -24.69 -17.75 8.41
N PHE A 2 -25.31 -17.07 7.41
CA PHE A 2 -24.92 -15.74 6.96
C PHE A 2 -25.49 -14.69 7.91
N ARG A 3 -24.64 -13.92 8.58
CA ARG A 3 -25.06 -12.72 9.33
C ARG A 3 -25.26 -11.56 8.31
N PRO A 4 -26.40 -10.87 8.34
CA PRO A 4 -26.64 -9.75 7.42
C PRO A 4 -25.79 -8.54 7.84
N TRP A 5 -24.91 -8.10 6.96
CA TRP A 5 -24.05 -6.90 7.05
C TRP A 5 -24.80 -5.60 6.74
N SER A 6 -26.11 -5.61 6.75
CA SER A 6 -26.95 -4.50 6.32
C SER A 6 -27.10 -3.32 7.32
N ALA A 7 -26.83 -3.55 8.60
CA ALA A 7 -27.03 -2.53 9.64
C ALA A 7 -26.06 -1.32 9.58
N PRO A 8 -24.74 -1.47 9.35
CA PRO A 8 -23.84 -0.31 9.32
C PRO A 8 -24.01 0.58 8.09
N LEU A 9 -24.42 0.02 6.94
CA LEU A 9 -24.66 0.82 5.73
C LEU A 9 -25.92 1.71 5.83
N ALA A 10 -26.97 1.22 6.50
CA ALA A 10 -28.19 2.01 6.72
C ALA A 10 -27.96 3.16 7.69
N ALA A 11 -27.12 2.97 8.71
CA ALA A 11 -26.76 4.03 9.66
C ALA A 11 -25.92 5.15 9.00
N LEU A 12 -25.01 4.78 8.09
CA LEU A 12 -24.20 5.75 7.33
C LEU A 12 -25.07 6.57 6.37
N ALA A 13 -26.05 5.94 5.70
CA ALA A 13 -26.99 6.62 4.82
C ALA A 13 -27.90 7.61 5.56
N ALA A 14 -28.34 7.27 6.77
CA ALA A 14 -29.18 8.15 7.59
C ALA A 14 -28.44 9.39 8.11
N LEU A 15 -27.14 9.28 8.40
CA LEU A 15 -26.32 10.42 8.84
C LEU A 15 -26.11 11.47 7.74
N VAL A 16 -26.09 11.04 6.47
CA VAL A 16 -25.90 11.91 5.29
C VAL A 16 -27.14 12.77 5.02
N LEU A 17 -28.34 12.31 5.39
CA LEU A 17 -29.61 13.00 5.12
C LEU A 17 -29.93 14.11 6.14
N LEU A 18 -29.23 14.19 7.26
CA LEU A 18 -29.51 15.12 8.36
C LEU A 18 -28.62 16.38 8.37
N ALA A 19 -27.72 16.55 7.42
CA ALA A 19 -26.84 17.71 7.40
C ALA A 19 -27.53 18.95 6.79
N PRO A 20 -27.62 20.10 7.51
CA PRO A 20 -28.18 21.34 6.97
C PRO A 20 -27.31 21.83 5.81
N ALA A 21 -27.97 22.26 4.73
CA ALA A 21 -27.31 22.84 3.58
C ALA A 21 -26.84 24.26 3.89
N PRO A 22 -25.56 24.60 3.92
CA PRO A 22 -25.09 25.95 4.10
C PRO A 22 -25.15 26.71 2.77
N ALA A 23 -25.74 27.91 2.82
CA ALA A 23 -25.70 28.88 1.73
C ALA A 23 -24.48 29.79 1.94
N PHE A 24 -23.40 29.59 1.17
CA PHE A 24 -22.31 30.57 1.06
C PHE A 24 -21.62 30.46 -0.30
N ALA A 25 -21.38 31.64 -0.91
CA ALA A 25 -20.52 31.78 -2.08
C ALA A 25 -19.06 31.57 -1.61
N ALA A 26 -18.55 30.41 -1.78
CA ALA A 26 -17.14 30.07 -1.60
C ALA A 26 -16.59 29.60 -2.94
N ALA A 27 -15.29 29.60 -3.10
CA ALA A 27 -14.61 29.11 -4.28
C ALA A 27 -15.33 27.86 -4.82
N GLU A 28 -15.72 27.92 -6.09
CA GLU A 28 -16.55 26.87 -6.70
C GLU A 28 -15.76 25.58 -6.72
N VAL A 29 -16.07 24.65 -5.82
CA VAL A 29 -15.43 23.34 -5.78
C VAL A 29 -15.84 22.60 -7.05
N HIS A 30 -14.91 22.34 -7.91
CA HIS A 30 -15.15 21.53 -9.11
C HIS A 30 -15.71 20.17 -8.71
N ARG A 31 -16.72 19.71 -9.44
CA ARG A 31 -17.36 18.42 -9.13
C ARG A 31 -16.44 17.24 -9.36
N LEU A 32 -15.58 17.34 -10.37
CA LEU A 32 -14.61 16.32 -10.71
C LEU A 32 -13.20 16.81 -10.33
N ASN A 33 -12.47 16.00 -9.60
CA ASN A 33 -11.11 16.30 -9.19
C ASN A 33 -10.22 15.09 -9.46
N VAL A 34 -9.00 15.34 -9.90
CA VAL A 34 -7.97 14.32 -10.08
C VAL A 34 -6.85 14.62 -9.08
N ALA A 35 -6.49 13.64 -8.29
CA ALA A 35 -5.44 13.72 -7.28
C ALA A 35 -4.29 12.78 -7.66
N ILE A 36 -3.06 13.26 -7.49
CA ILE A 36 -1.84 12.45 -7.55
C ILE A 36 -1.14 12.59 -6.21
N SER A 37 -0.83 11.48 -5.58
CA SER A 37 -0.30 11.47 -4.22
C SER A 37 0.90 10.55 -4.02
N GLY A 38 1.77 10.95 -3.08
CA GLY A 38 2.73 10.10 -2.41
C GLY A 38 2.25 9.80 -0.99
N ILE A 39 2.32 8.55 -0.59
CA ILE A 39 1.83 8.08 0.70
C ILE A 39 2.93 7.27 1.37
N PRO A 40 3.84 7.93 2.13
CA PRO A 40 4.75 7.22 3.03
C PRO A 40 3.93 6.35 3.98
N THR A 41 4.20 5.06 3.99
CA THR A 41 3.40 4.04 4.68
C THR A 41 4.28 3.11 5.50
N GLY A 42 3.95 2.94 6.76
CA GLY A 42 4.48 1.86 7.59
C GLY A 42 3.89 0.53 7.16
N LEU A 43 4.71 -0.51 7.04
CA LEU A 43 4.32 -1.85 6.62
C LEU A 43 4.68 -2.87 7.71
N ASN A 44 3.82 -3.83 7.94
CA ASN A 44 4.14 -4.98 8.77
C ASN A 44 4.84 -6.09 7.97
N ALA A 45 4.48 -6.25 6.70
CA ALA A 45 4.99 -7.23 5.74
C ALA A 45 4.86 -8.71 6.15
N GLY A 46 4.34 -9.03 7.36
CA GLY A 46 4.03 -10.40 7.80
C GLY A 46 5.17 -11.41 7.59
N ASP A 47 4.83 -12.57 7.00
CA ASP A 47 5.77 -13.66 6.71
C ASP A 47 6.95 -13.26 5.82
N PHE A 48 6.84 -12.16 5.06
CA PHE A 48 7.95 -11.66 4.26
C PHE A 48 9.14 -11.27 5.14
N ASN A 49 8.89 -10.50 6.20
CA ASN A 49 9.95 -10.15 7.15
C ASN A 49 10.44 -11.34 7.97
N GLU A 50 9.57 -12.32 8.28
CA GLU A 50 9.99 -13.56 8.93
C GLU A 50 10.90 -14.38 8.03
N SER A 51 10.61 -14.45 6.73
CA SER A 51 11.46 -15.14 5.76
C SER A 51 12.83 -14.47 5.59
N LEU A 52 12.88 -13.12 5.64
CA LEU A 52 14.15 -12.40 5.68
C LEU A 52 14.96 -12.74 6.94
N ASP A 53 14.32 -12.79 8.10
CA ASP A 53 14.98 -13.21 9.36
C ASP A 53 15.48 -14.64 9.30
N PHE A 54 14.71 -15.53 8.72
CA PHE A 54 15.14 -16.92 8.53
C PHE A 54 16.36 -17.00 7.64
N TYR A 55 16.34 -16.33 6.49
CA TYR A 55 17.46 -16.28 5.56
C TYR A 55 18.70 -15.65 6.22
N ASN A 56 18.54 -14.57 6.93
CA ASN A 56 19.64 -13.93 7.67
C ASN A 56 20.29 -14.90 8.67
N ARG A 57 19.49 -15.60 9.47
CA ARG A 57 20.00 -16.53 10.51
C ARG A 57 20.62 -17.80 9.93
N THR A 58 20.09 -18.33 8.84
CA THR A 58 20.50 -19.63 8.31
C THR A 58 21.56 -19.53 7.22
N VAL A 59 21.59 -18.41 6.48
CA VAL A 59 22.45 -18.25 5.32
C VAL A 59 23.52 -17.18 5.56
N LEU A 60 23.14 -15.98 5.95
CA LEU A 60 24.04 -14.82 6.02
C LEU A 60 24.90 -14.82 7.30
N THR A 61 24.27 -14.85 8.46
CA THR A 61 24.95 -14.73 9.76
C THR A 61 26.01 -15.83 10.00
N PRO A 62 25.79 -17.11 9.64
CA PRO A 62 26.83 -18.14 9.83
C PRO A 62 28.08 -17.93 8.96
N ARG A 63 28.04 -16.99 8.02
CA ARG A 63 29.13 -16.66 7.09
C ARG A 63 29.69 -15.26 7.29
N ASP A 64 29.35 -14.62 8.42
CA ASP A 64 29.73 -13.25 8.78
C ASP A 64 29.28 -12.21 7.73
N PHE A 65 28.23 -12.52 6.97
CA PHE A 65 27.60 -11.55 6.09
C PHE A 65 26.60 -10.66 6.86
N GLU A 66 26.60 -9.39 6.51
CA GLU A 66 25.67 -8.45 7.10
C GLU A 66 24.20 -8.81 6.73
N PRO A 67 23.27 -8.83 7.70
CA PRO A 67 21.90 -9.25 7.45
C PRO A 67 21.17 -8.26 6.53
N LEU A 68 20.20 -8.79 5.77
CA LEU A 68 19.22 -7.97 5.04
C LEU A 68 18.30 -7.24 6.02
N GLU A 69 18.00 -6.00 5.72
CA GLU A 69 17.08 -5.20 6.54
C GLU A 69 15.63 -5.63 6.33
N LYS A 70 14.86 -5.59 7.42
CA LYS A 70 13.42 -5.79 7.34
C LYS A 70 12.73 -4.64 6.61
N VAL A 71 11.72 -4.98 5.84
CA VAL A 71 10.85 -3.98 5.22
C VAL A 71 9.82 -3.49 6.23
N LYS A 72 10.00 -2.27 6.71
CA LYS A 72 9.09 -1.61 7.67
C LYS A 72 8.38 -0.40 7.09
N PHE A 73 8.83 0.06 5.92
CA PHE A 73 8.38 1.30 5.32
C PHE A 73 8.43 1.22 3.80
N SER A 74 7.47 1.86 3.14
CA SER A 74 7.46 2.08 1.70
C SER A 74 6.71 3.35 1.36
N VAL A 75 6.83 3.81 0.11
CA VAL A 75 6.02 4.88 -0.44
C VAL A 75 5.04 4.28 -1.43
N LEU A 76 3.74 4.47 -1.18
CA LEU A 76 2.69 4.19 -2.14
C LEU A 76 2.49 5.44 -3.01
N PHE A 77 2.65 5.29 -4.30
CA PHE A 77 2.20 6.28 -5.28
C PHE A 77 0.77 5.97 -5.68
N ASP A 78 -0.09 6.98 -5.71
CA ASP A 78 -1.52 6.80 -5.92
C ASP A 78 -2.10 7.91 -6.82
N ALA A 79 -2.98 7.51 -7.74
CA ALA A 79 -3.77 8.38 -8.58
C ALA A 79 -5.26 8.12 -8.31
N GLU A 80 -6.00 9.15 -7.99
CA GLU A 80 -7.40 9.07 -7.57
C GLU A 80 -8.26 10.08 -8.34
N VAL A 81 -9.42 9.65 -8.76
CA VAL A 81 -10.51 10.51 -9.24
C VAL A 81 -11.53 10.65 -8.13
N ARG A 82 -11.91 11.88 -7.82
CA ARG A 82 -12.87 12.24 -6.78
C ARG A 82 -14.01 13.06 -7.36
N TYR A 83 -15.24 12.55 -7.25
CA TYR A 83 -16.45 13.20 -7.75
C TYR A 83 -17.35 13.63 -6.61
N PHE A 84 -17.64 14.93 -6.52
CA PHE A 84 -18.55 15.48 -5.53
C PHE A 84 -20.02 15.29 -5.98
N VAL A 85 -20.68 14.31 -5.37
CA VAL A 85 -22.11 14.05 -5.57
C VAL A 85 -22.95 15.18 -4.99
N THR A 86 -22.54 15.66 -3.81
CA THR A 86 -23.09 16.86 -3.15
C THR A 86 -21.94 17.75 -2.68
N ARG A 87 -22.25 18.91 -2.12
CA ARG A 87 -21.21 19.80 -1.54
C ARG A 87 -20.40 19.14 -0.43
N ASN A 88 -20.96 18.15 0.24
CA ASN A 88 -20.35 17.53 1.42
C ASN A 88 -20.00 16.04 1.22
N LEU A 89 -20.45 15.43 0.12
CA LEU A 89 -20.21 14.02 -0.16
C LEU A 89 -19.49 13.86 -1.48
N SER A 90 -18.37 13.18 -1.47
CA SER A 90 -17.68 12.72 -2.68
C SER A 90 -17.58 11.20 -2.73
N VAL A 91 -17.58 10.67 -3.94
CA VAL A 91 -17.16 9.31 -4.24
C VAL A 91 -15.78 9.38 -4.88
N ASN A 92 -14.95 8.38 -4.63
CA ASN A 92 -13.59 8.33 -5.11
C ASN A 92 -13.25 6.94 -5.63
N ALA A 93 -12.42 6.89 -6.64
CA ALA A 93 -11.83 5.68 -7.18
C ALA A 93 -10.40 5.97 -7.60
N GLY A 94 -9.50 5.04 -7.34
CA GLY A 94 -8.09 5.25 -7.67
C GLY A 94 -7.32 3.96 -7.80
N VAL A 95 -6.08 4.11 -8.25
CA VAL A 95 -5.12 3.05 -8.43
C VAL A 95 -3.76 3.50 -7.89
N GLY A 96 -3.13 2.61 -7.15
CA GLY A 96 -1.83 2.87 -6.57
C GLY A 96 -0.77 1.87 -7.01
N HIS A 97 0.46 2.15 -6.64
CA HIS A 97 1.60 1.28 -6.83
C HIS A 97 2.44 1.27 -5.55
N LEU A 98 2.43 0.14 -4.85
CA LEU A 98 3.21 -0.08 -3.64
C LEU A 98 4.35 -1.06 -3.96
N ARG A 99 5.58 -0.61 -3.75
CA ARG A 99 6.76 -1.44 -3.92
C ARG A 99 7.67 -1.27 -2.72
N ALA A 100 8.05 -2.38 -2.11
CA ALA A 100 9.03 -2.39 -1.04
C ALA A 100 10.11 -3.44 -1.36
N LYS A 101 11.36 -3.08 -1.15
CA LYS A 101 12.50 -3.94 -1.43
C LYS A 101 13.57 -3.82 -0.37
N THR A 102 14.32 -4.89 -0.19
CA THR A 102 15.62 -4.91 0.46
C THR A 102 16.58 -5.62 -0.46
N ASP A 103 17.76 -5.07 -0.67
CA ASP A 103 18.79 -5.62 -1.50
C ASP A 103 20.16 -5.34 -0.92
N ARG A 104 21.08 -6.29 -1.11
CA ARG A 104 22.47 -6.16 -0.68
C ARG A 104 23.40 -6.96 -1.57
N GLU A 105 24.55 -6.37 -1.82
CA GLU A 105 25.65 -7.02 -2.52
C GLU A 105 26.78 -7.29 -1.53
N TYR A 106 27.28 -8.53 -1.56
CA TYR A 106 28.41 -8.96 -0.77
C TYR A 106 29.57 -9.29 -1.72
N LEU A 107 30.77 -8.87 -1.35
CA LEU A 107 31.99 -9.06 -2.12
C LEU A 107 32.98 -9.94 -1.32
N PRO A 108 32.79 -11.27 -1.30
CA PRO A 108 33.66 -12.16 -0.53
C PRO A 108 35.10 -12.26 -1.09
N GLY A 109 35.36 -11.75 -2.30
CA GLY A 109 36.66 -11.71 -2.94
C GLY A 109 36.71 -10.72 -4.11
N LEU A 110 37.90 -10.49 -4.65
CA LEU A 110 38.15 -9.48 -5.70
C LEU A 110 37.36 -9.70 -7.01
N SER A 111 36.93 -10.93 -7.30
CA SER A 111 36.17 -11.29 -8.49
C SER A 111 34.87 -12.03 -8.16
N GLN A 112 34.44 -11.98 -6.92
CA GLN A 112 33.27 -12.71 -6.43
C GLN A 112 32.21 -11.72 -5.99
N SER A 113 30.95 -11.94 -6.38
CA SER A 113 29.81 -11.18 -5.86
C SER A 113 28.63 -12.08 -5.55
N ILE A 114 27.93 -11.75 -4.47
CA ILE A 114 26.69 -12.37 -4.05
C ILE A 114 25.67 -11.26 -3.95
N ASN A 115 24.73 -11.25 -4.88
CA ASN A 115 23.64 -10.24 -4.88
C ASN A 115 22.36 -10.89 -4.37
N VAL A 116 21.84 -10.38 -3.27
CA VAL A 116 20.58 -10.84 -2.69
C VAL A 116 19.57 -9.73 -2.72
N ARG A 117 18.39 -10.02 -3.26
CA ARG A 117 17.28 -9.08 -3.34
C ARG A 117 15.97 -9.75 -2.96
N ALA A 118 15.25 -9.13 -2.07
CA ALA A 118 13.88 -9.49 -1.76
C ALA A 118 12.97 -8.30 -2.01
N GLU A 119 11.84 -8.53 -2.68
CA GLU A 119 10.94 -7.48 -3.13
C GLU A 119 9.49 -7.92 -2.95
N MET A 120 8.65 -6.99 -2.50
CA MET A 120 7.20 -7.10 -2.54
C MET A 120 6.61 -5.97 -3.37
N LEU A 121 5.61 -6.29 -4.16
CA LEU A 121 4.91 -5.37 -5.04
C LEU A 121 3.41 -5.64 -4.98
N THR A 122 2.60 -4.60 -4.99
CA THR A 122 1.14 -4.72 -5.16
C THR A 122 0.57 -3.47 -5.82
N VAL A 123 -0.52 -3.65 -6.54
CA VAL A 123 -1.30 -2.58 -7.19
C VAL A 123 -2.64 -2.49 -6.47
N PRO A 124 -2.78 -1.64 -5.44
CA PRO A 124 -4.07 -1.39 -4.81
C PRO A 124 -4.97 -0.60 -5.75
N ILE A 125 -6.16 -1.12 -6.02
CA ILE A 125 -7.26 -0.45 -6.71
C ILE A 125 -8.32 -0.19 -5.65
N HIS A 126 -8.73 1.05 -5.46
CA HIS A 126 -9.67 1.39 -4.39
C HIS A 126 -10.88 2.16 -4.90
N VAL A 127 -11.98 2.00 -4.16
CA VAL A 127 -13.23 2.72 -4.36
C VAL A 127 -13.83 3.04 -3.00
N GLY A 128 -14.36 4.26 -2.85
CA GLY A 128 -14.92 4.67 -1.59
C GLY A 128 -15.69 5.98 -1.64
N ALA A 129 -15.95 6.53 -0.46
CA ALA A 129 -16.63 7.80 -0.30
C ALA A 129 -15.99 8.60 0.83
N SER A 130 -16.11 9.92 0.73
CA SER A 130 -15.61 10.84 1.75
C SER A 130 -16.67 11.90 2.06
N TYR A 131 -16.83 12.17 3.34
CA TYR A 131 -17.72 13.23 3.83
C TYR A 131 -16.89 14.42 4.29
N TYR A 132 -17.28 15.60 3.82
CA TYR A 132 -16.64 16.89 4.09
C TYR A 132 -17.45 17.71 5.07
N LEU A 133 -16.78 18.23 6.08
CA LEU A 133 -17.38 19.22 6.99
C LEU A 133 -17.58 20.56 6.31
N GLN A 134 -18.21 21.46 7.03
CA GLN A 134 -18.36 22.85 6.59
C GLN A 134 -17.01 23.48 6.31
N PRO A 135 -16.88 24.23 5.20
CA PRO A 135 -15.63 24.85 4.84
C PRO A 135 -15.25 26.00 5.79
N TYR A 136 -13.98 26.09 6.09
CA TYR A 136 -13.36 27.33 6.54
C TYR A 136 -12.94 28.15 5.33
N ASN A 137 -13.44 29.37 5.20
CA ASN A 137 -13.19 30.26 4.06
C ASN A 137 -12.44 31.50 4.52
N GLN A 138 -11.39 31.88 3.77
CA GLN A 138 -10.67 33.13 3.96
C GLN A 138 -10.24 33.67 2.59
N GLY A 139 -10.96 34.65 2.06
CA GLY A 139 -10.75 35.12 0.68
C GLY A 139 -10.91 33.97 -0.32
N ASP A 140 -9.91 33.81 -1.20
CA ASP A 140 -9.88 32.74 -2.20
C ASP A 140 -9.42 31.38 -1.65
N PHE A 141 -9.02 31.33 -0.37
CA PHE A 141 -8.62 30.10 0.30
C PHE A 141 -9.81 29.42 0.97
N GLN A 142 -9.95 28.13 0.75
CA GLN A 142 -10.90 27.28 1.45
C GLN A 142 -10.22 26.04 2.00
N ALA A 143 -10.45 25.71 3.26
CA ALA A 143 -10.03 24.46 3.87
C ALA A 143 -11.25 23.66 4.34
N ARG A 144 -11.25 22.36 4.08
CA ARG A 144 -12.33 21.44 4.45
C ARG A 144 -11.77 20.21 5.11
N VAL A 145 -12.17 19.96 6.34
CA VAL A 145 -11.89 18.68 7.02
C VAL A 145 -12.79 17.62 6.41
N PHE A 146 -12.26 16.43 6.22
CA PHE A 146 -12.99 15.28 5.71
C PHE A 146 -12.60 14.00 6.40
N TRP A 147 -13.47 13.01 6.33
CA TRP A 147 -13.18 11.60 6.61
C TRP A 147 -13.88 10.75 5.58
N GLY A 148 -13.35 9.58 5.35
CA GLY A 148 -13.88 8.66 4.36
C GLY A 148 -13.31 7.27 4.52
N GLY A 149 -13.68 6.42 3.60
CA GLY A 149 -13.20 5.05 3.54
C GLY A 149 -13.85 4.29 2.41
N GLY A 150 -13.42 3.06 2.25
CA GLY A 150 -13.90 2.22 1.17
C GLY A 150 -13.25 0.85 1.14
N LEU A 151 -13.39 0.22 0.00
CA LEU A 151 -12.78 -1.08 -0.30
C LEU A 151 -11.52 -0.88 -1.13
N VAL A 152 -10.59 -1.78 -0.97
CA VAL A 152 -9.37 -1.85 -1.77
C VAL A 152 -9.16 -3.29 -2.25
N GLN A 153 -8.94 -3.43 -3.54
CA GLN A 153 -8.50 -4.69 -4.17
C GLN A 153 -7.00 -4.59 -4.40
N TYR A 154 -6.25 -5.49 -3.78
CA TYR A 154 -4.81 -5.64 -3.98
C TYR A 154 -4.60 -6.60 -5.15
N SER A 155 -4.38 -6.03 -6.32
CA SER A 155 -4.15 -6.79 -7.56
C SER A 155 -2.67 -6.90 -7.87
N HIS A 156 -2.29 -7.96 -8.60
CA HIS A 156 -0.90 -8.21 -8.98
C HIS A 156 0.05 -8.21 -7.78
N SER A 157 -0.44 -8.67 -6.63
CA SER A 157 0.39 -8.76 -5.43
C SER A 157 1.39 -9.88 -5.60
N ARG A 158 2.66 -9.54 -5.47
CA ARG A 158 3.77 -10.42 -5.77
C ARG A 158 4.87 -10.23 -4.76
N ILE A 159 5.46 -11.33 -4.35
CA ILE A 159 6.77 -11.35 -3.72
C ILE A 159 7.79 -11.95 -4.68
N SER A 160 9.03 -11.50 -4.63
CA SER A 160 10.13 -12.11 -5.36
C SER A 160 11.38 -12.12 -4.50
N PHE A 161 12.15 -13.18 -4.64
CA PHE A 161 13.47 -13.33 -4.04
C PHE A 161 14.46 -13.72 -5.13
N LEU A 162 15.58 -13.04 -5.17
CA LEU A 162 16.68 -13.28 -6.08
C LEU A 162 17.96 -13.45 -5.27
N GLN A 163 18.67 -14.55 -5.50
CA GLN A 163 20.05 -14.72 -5.12
C GLN A 163 20.85 -14.97 -6.39
N ASP A 164 21.85 -14.15 -6.64
CA ASP A 164 22.72 -14.27 -7.79
C ASP A 164 24.18 -14.36 -7.32
N LEU A 165 24.88 -15.37 -7.80
CA LEU A 165 26.26 -15.69 -7.44
C LEU A 165 27.11 -15.55 -8.68
N ALA A 166 28.10 -14.65 -8.67
CA ALA A 166 29.03 -14.45 -9.76
C ALA A 166 30.48 -14.67 -9.28
N GLY A 167 31.23 -15.47 -10.00
CA GLY A 167 32.65 -15.78 -9.69
C GLY A 167 32.90 -16.55 -8.39
N VAL A 168 31.85 -17.02 -7.73
CA VAL A 168 31.92 -17.75 -6.45
C VAL A 168 32.35 -19.21 -6.71
N ASP A 169 33.23 -19.74 -5.88
CA ASP A 169 33.70 -21.12 -5.99
C ASP A 169 32.56 -22.14 -5.77
N SER A 170 32.78 -23.38 -6.26
CA SER A 170 31.75 -24.42 -6.24
C SER A 170 31.35 -24.87 -4.83
N ALA A 171 32.26 -24.81 -3.86
CA ALA A 171 31.97 -25.21 -2.48
C ALA A 171 31.05 -24.15 -1.81
N THR A 172 31.39 -22.88 -1.96
CA THR A 172 30.53 -21.75 -1.47
C THR A 172 29.21 -21.73 -2.21
N THR A 173 29.18 -21.96 -3.53
CA THR A 173 27.94 -22.05 -4.33
C THR A 173 27.06 -23.19 -3.81
N ALA A 174 27.59 -24.36 -3.50
CA ALA A 174 26.82 -25.46 -2.94
C ALA A 174 26.25 -25.12 -1.54
N GLN A 175 27.04 -24.45 -0.70
CA GLN A 175 26.63 -24.04 0.64
C GLN A 175 25.53 -22.98 0.61
N LEU A 176 25.50 -22.11 -0.39
CA LEU A 176 24.48 -21.06 -0.59
C LEU A 176 23.25 -21.55 -1.35
N GLY A 177 23.27 -22.78 -1.87
CA GLY A 177 22.18 -23.34 -2.67
C GLY A 177 22.14 -22.87 -4.12
N GLY A 178 23.20 -22.22 -4.60
CA GLY A 178 23.32 -21.73 -5.97
C GLY A 178 22.57 -20.41 -6.23
N SER A 179 22.65 -19.96 -7.47
CA SER A 179 21.83 -18.83 -7.93
C SER A 179 20.38 -19.27 -8.13
N TYR A 180 19.43 -18.52 -7.58
CA TYR A 180 18.01 -18.84 -7.75
C TYR A 180 17.16 -17.57 -7.77
N LYS A 181 16.01 -17.68 -8.42
CA LYS A 181 14.96 -16.66 -8.44
C LYS A 181 13.63 -17.36 -8.30
N PHE A 182 12.81 -16.87 -7.38
CA PHE A 182 11.42 -17.29 -7.30
C PHE A 182 10.50 -16.09 -7.15
N GLY A 183 9.23 -16.30 -7.49
CA GLY A 183 8.15 -15.35 -7.27
C GLY A 183 6.90 -16.11 -6.88
N ALA A 184 6.06 -15.46 -6.07
CA ALA A 184 4.74 -15.95 -5.74
C ALA A 184 3.76 -14.77 -5.79
N THR A 185 2.52 -15.06 -6.23
CA THR A 185 1.49 -14.04 -6.50
C THR A 185 0.14 -14.48 -5.98
N GLN A 186 -0.68 -13.52 -5.57
CA GLN A 186 -2.08 -13.69 -5.20
C GLN A 186 -2.75 -12.33 -5.12
N ASP A 187 -4.06 -12.29 -5.33
CA ASP A 187 -4.88 -11.09 -5.13
C ASP A 187 -5.64 -11.17 -3.81
N ALA A 188 -5.99 -10.02 -3.25
CA ALA A 188 -6.77 -9.94 -2.02
C ALA A 188 -7.64 -8.68 -1.98
N THR A 189 -8.64 -8.70 -1.12
CA THR A 189 -9.49 -7.54 -0.87
C THR A 189 -9.34 -7.09 0.57
N GLY A 190 -9.30 -5.78 0.77
CA GLY A 190 -9.24 -5.15 2.07
C GLY A 190 -10.14 -3.91 2.15
N TYR A 191 -9.91 -3.10 3.14
CA TYR A 191 -10.60 -1.82 3.32
C TYR A 191 -9.60 -0.73 3.72
N TYR A 192 -10.03 0.52 3.55
CA TYR A 192 -9.27 1.66 4.03
C TYR A 192 -10.17 2.65 4.75
N ALA A 193 -9.56 3.44 5.62
CA ALA A 193 -10.15 4.61 6.25
C ALA A 193 -9.18 5.78 6.12
N GLU A 194 -9.71 6.97 5.86
CA GLU A 194 -8.93 8.18 5.62
C GLU A 194 -9.56 9.36 6.36
N GLY A 195 -8.73 10.26 6.89
CA GLY A 195 -9.18 11.51 7.47
C GLY A 195 -8.13 12.60 7.32
N GLY A 196 -8.56 13.82 7.01
CA GLY A 196 -7.61 14.89 6.74
C GLY A 196 -8.24 16.23 6.39
N VAL A 197 -7.44 17.04 5.71
CA VAL A 197 -7.81 18.38 5.27
C VAL A 197 -7.56 18.52 3.77
N HIS A 198 -8.56 19.03 3.07
CA HIS A 198 -8.48 19.40 1.67
C HIS A 198 -8.46 20.93 1.56
N MET A 199 -7.37 21.49 1.06
CA MET A 199 -7.12 22.92 0.96
C MET A 199 -7.18 23.37 -0.48
N PHE A 200 -8.09 24.27 -0.80
CA PHE A 200 -8.31 24.85 -2.12
C PHE A 200 -7.70 26.25 -2.14
N PHE A 201 -6.76 26.49 -3.03
CA PHE A 201 -6.00 27.75 -3.13
C PHE A 201 -6.43 28.62 -4.30
N ALA A 202 -7.02 28.03 -5.32
CA ALA A 202 -7.48 28.70 -6.52
C ALA A 202 -8.61 27.87 -7.13
N ALA A 203 -9.25 28.42 -8.19
CA ALA A 203 -10.40 27.76 -8.81
C ALA A 203 -10.17 26.28 -9.21
N ARG A 204 -8.94 25.90 -9.55
CA ARG A 204 -8.63 24.55 -10.08
C ARG A 204 -7.59 23.75 -9.28
N TYR A 205 -6.86 24.38 -8.36
CA TYR A 205 -5.76 23.73 -7.67
C TYR A 205 -6.02 23.60 -6.19
N SER A 206 -5.76 22.43 -5.67
CA SER A 206 -5.88 22.16 -4.25
C SER A 206 -4.82 21.15 -3.79
N VAL A 207 -4.62 21.11 -2.47
CA VAL A 207 -3.73 20.15 -1.80
C VAL A 207 -4.55 19.38 -0.78
N LEU A 208 -4.36 18.07 -0.75
CA LEU A 208 -5.00 17.19 0.21
C LEU A 208 -3.92 16.59 1.11
N LEU A 209 -4.11 16.76 2.42
CA LEU A 209 -3.28 16.16 3.45
C LEU A 209 -4.15 15.26 4.32
N SER A 210 -3.77 14.00 4.49
CA SER A 210 -4.56 13.05 5.27
C SER A 210 -3.73 11.95 5.90
N ALA A 211 -4.25 11.40 7.00
CA ALA A 211 -3.85 10.11 7.53
C ALA A 211 -4.72 9.02 6.90
N LEU A 212 -4.10 7.94 6.50
CA LEU A 212 -4.72 6.80 5.82
C LEU A 212 -4.37 5.52 6.57
N TYR A 213 -5.37 4.75 6.94
CA TYR A 213 -5.22 3.37 7.39
C TYR A 213 -5.72 2.43 6.30
N ARG A 214 -4.96 1.37 6.02
CA ARG A 214 -5.36 0.31 5.09
C ARG A 214 -5.20 -1.05 5.77
N SER A 215 -6.19 -1.91 5.57
CA SER A 215 -6.12 -3.32 5.90
C SER A 215 -5.94 -4.10 4.61
N GLY A 216 -4.98 -5.00 4.57
CA GLY A 216 -4.74 -5.85 3.41
C GLY A 216 -3.87 -7.02 3.79
N GLU A 217 -4.50 -8.20 3.81
CA GLU A 217 -3.87 -9.46 4.11
C GLU A 217 -4.04 -10.39 2.93
N ILE A 218 -2.93 -10.79 2.33
CA ILE A 218 -2.88 -11.65 1.14
C ILE A 218 -2.46 -13.03 1.60
N ASN A 219 -3.40 -13.96 1.58
CA ASN A 219 -3.22 -15.32 2.04
C ASN A 219 -3.08 -16.30 0.88
N GLY A 220 -2.20 -17.30 1.05
CA GLY A 220 -2.08 -18.40 0.11
C GLY A 220 -1.46 -18.00 -1.22
N LEU A 221 -0.34 -17.27 -1.17
CA LEU A 221 0.43 -16.98 -2.37
C LEU A 221 0.75 -18.27 -3.14
N ILE A 222 0.73 -18.18 -4.46
CA ILE A 222 1.00 -19.28 -5.38
C ILE A 222 2.32 -19.03 -6.08
N HIS A 223 3.21 -20.03 -6.06
CA HIS A 223 4.49 -19.98 -6.74
C HIS A 223 4.29 -19.83 -8.26
N GLU A 224 4.90 -18.82 -8.88
CA GLU A 224 4.67 -18.48 -10.30
C GLU A 224 5.03 -19.61 -11.26
N GLN A 225 6.11 -20.35 -10.97
CA GLN A 225 6.60 -21.41 -11.86
C GLN A 225 5.92 -22.75 -11.63
N THR A 226 5.76 -23.19 -10.38
CA THR A 226 5.24 -24.52 -10.05
C THR A 226 3.73 -24.57 -9.88
N ARG A 227 3.08 -23.41 -9.73
CA ARG A 227 1.65 -23.28 -9.42
C ARG A 227 1.24 -23.95 -8.11
N GLN A 228 2.19 -24.26 -7.25
CA GLN A 228 1.94 -24.81 -5.93
C GLN A 228 1.78 -23.69 -4.89
N PRO A 229 1.08 -23.95 -3.78
CA PRO A 229 1.01 -23.03 -2.66
C PRO A 229 2.43 -22.68 -2.16
N PHE A 230 2.69 -21.39 -2.01
CA PHE A 230 3.92 -20.92 -1.40
C PHE A 230 3.76 -20.97 0.12
N LEU A 231 4.64 -21.72 0.78
CA LEU A 231 4.56 -21.94 2.22
C LEU A 231 5.63 -21.11 2.94
N ASN A 232 5.30 -20.66 4.13
CA ASN A 232 6.28 -20.08 5.05
C ASN A 232 7.29 -21.18 5.44
N PRO A 233 8.60 -20.99 5.18
CA PRO A 233 9.61 -22.02 5.39
C PRO A 233 9.83 -22.39 6.86
N GLN A 234 9.40 -21.56 7.80
CA GLN A 234 9.54 -21.81 9.23
C GLN A 234 8.35 -22.58 9.80
N THR A 235 7.14 -22.29 9.34
CA THR A 235 5.89 -22.80 9.93
C THR A 235 5.21 -23.87 9.10
N GLY A 236 5.57 -23.98 7.78
CA GLY A 236 4.89 -24.85 6.83
C GLY A 236 3.46 -24.43 6.48
N ARG A 237 2.98 -23.28 6.98
CA ARG A 237 1.65 -22.75 6.68
C ARG A 237 1.64 -21.99 5.35
N PRO A 238 0.48 -21.80 4.72
CA PRO A 238 0.35 -20.89 3.59
C PRO A 238 0.92 -19.51 3.93
N PHE A 239 1.72 -18.98 3.00
CA PHE A 239 2.40 -17.71 3.20
C PHE A 239 1.41 -16.57 3.27
N GLN A 240 1.58 -15.69 4.26
CA GLN A 240 0.74 -14.57 4.55
C GLN A 240 1.51 -13.26 4.38
N LEU A 241 1.07 -12.43 3.42
CA LEU A 241 1.68 -11.14 3.16
C LEU A 241 0.74 -10.03 3.66
N ASP A 242 1.19 -9.26 4.65
CA ASP A 242 0.47 -8.09 5.13
C ASP A 242 0.96 -6.84 4.38
N VAL A 243 0.09 -6.28 3.54
CA VAL A 243 0.31 -5.04 2.77
C VAL A 243 -0.46 -3.85 3.35
N GLY A 244 -1.13 -4.08 4.46
CA GLY A 244 -1.80 -3.06 5.24
C GLY A 244 -0.83 -2.14 6.00
N GLY A 245 -1.37 -1.08 6.59
CA GLY A 245 -0.58 -0.18 7.42
C GLY A 245 -1.18 1.22 7.52
N VAL A 246 -0.48 2.04 8.29
CA VAL A 246 -0.79 3.46 8.44
C VAL A 246 0.13 4.27 7.54
N GLY A 247 -0.43 5.22 6.80
CA GLY A 247 0.31 6.13 5.94
C GLY A 247 -0.16 7.57 6.09
N PHE A 248 0.62 8.47 5.54
CA PHE A 248 0.30 9.88 5.46
C PHE A 248 0.27 10.32 4.00
N ARG A 249 -0.91 10.73 3.51
CA ARG A 249 -1.10 11.15 2.11
C ARG A 249 -0.79 12.63 1.96
N ILE A 250 0.00 12.94 0.95
CA ILE A 250 0.17 14.29 0.41
C ILE A 250 -0.22 14.21 -1.07
N ALA A 251 -1.25 14.96 -1.47
CA ALA A 251 -1.73 14.95 -2.84
C ALA A 251 -1.81 16.36 -3.43
N ALA A 252 -1.36 16.48 -4.68
CA ALA A 252 -1.72 17.58 -5.56
C ALA A 252 -3.03 17.23 -6.27
N VAL A 253 -3.98 18.16 -6.29
CA VAL A 253 -5.33 17.92 -6.82
C VAL A 253 -5.67 19.00 -7.83
N VAL A 254 -6.24 18.58 -8.97
CA VAL A 254 -6.70 19.46 -10.03
C VAL A 254 -8.19 19.27 -10.24
N GLY A 255 -8.95 20.34 -10.18
CA GLY A 255 -10.38 20.39 -10.49
C GLY A 255 -10.62 20.54 -12.00
N LEU A 256 -11.57 19.79 -12.55
CA LEU A 256 -11.96 19.71 -13.96
C LEU A 256 -13.39 20.20 -14.16
#